data_bf9187ca744d570505980d5722b5f754
#
_entry.id   bf9187ca744d570505980d5722b5f754
#
_cell.length_a   1.000
_cell.length_b   1.000
_cell.length_c   1.000
_cell.angle_alpha   90.00
_cell.angle_beta   90.00
_cell.angle_gamma   90.00
#
_symmetry.space_group_name_H-M   'P 1'
#
loop_
_entity.id
_entity.type
_entity.pdbx_description
1 polymer ?
#
loop_
_entity_poly.entity_id
_entity_poly.type
_entity_poly.pdbx_seq_one_letter_code
_entity_poly.pdbx_strand_id
1 'polypeptide(L)'
;VYFAILNPDLVFERPVFDSLLTSLQTHNADLIAPQIVDDTGAMQDSCRPLPTPLDLIQRRLPGYIFKPYLPDADGIIHPDWIAGMFWLMPSDIYRDLGGMDKKFRLYLEDVDFCTRARLRLMQILVDSNIHVIHDAKRSSRKSLKYLLLHLQSAVRFFTSSVYRQALKKP
;
A
#
# COMPACT_ATOMS: atom_id res chain seq x y z
N VAL A 1 -3.26 -16.69 -13.94
CA VAL A 1 -4.03 -16.68 -12.68
C VAL A 1 -3.60 -15.46 -11.88
N TYR A 2 -4.57 -14.73 -11.28
CA TYR A 2 -4.33 -13.54 -10.49
C TYR A 2 -4.62 -13.79 -9.02
N PHE A 3 -4.02 -12.99 -8.16
CA PHE A 3 -4.17 -13.01 -6.70
C PHE A 3 -4.58 -11.62 -6.22
N ALA A 4 -5.54 -11.56 -5.32
CA ALA A 4 -5.98 -10.31 -4.72
C ALA A 4 -5.87 -10.36 -3.20
N ILE A 5 -5.49 -9.24 -2.60
CA ILE A 5 -5.58 -8.98 -1.16
C ILE A 5 -6.66 -7.92 -0.98
N LEU A 6 -7.58 -8.18 -0.06
CA LEU A 6 -8.73 -7.30 0.18
C LEU A 6 -8.98 -7.15 1.68
N ASN A 7 -9.22 -5.92 2.13
CA ASN A 7 -9.80 -5.69 3.44
C ASN A 7 -11.31 -6.04 3.44
N PRO A 8 -11.83 -6.59 4.53
CA PRO A 8 -13.23 -7.01 4.59
C PRO A 8 -14.24 -5.85 4.70
N ASP A 9 -13.77 -4.63 4.92
CA ASP A 9 -14.55 -3.40 5.09
C ASP A 9 -14.52 -2.50 3.84
N LEU A 10 -14.20 -3.08 2.68
CA LEU A 10 -14.27 -2.39 1.40
C LEU A 10 -15.66 -2.53 0.79
N VAL A 11 -16.14 -1.42 0.21
CA VAL A 11 -17.38 -1.38 -0.58
C VAL A 11 -17.04 -0.94 -2.00
N PHE A 12 -17.41 -1.76 -2.98
CA PHE A 12 -17.19 -1.45 -4.39
C PHE A 12 -18.26 -2.09 -5.26
N GLU A 13 -18.52 -1.46 -6.39
CA GLU A 13 -19.44 -1.96 -7.40
C GLU A 13 -18.72 -2.90 -8.37
N ARG A 14 -19.48 -3.77 -9.03
CA ARG A 14 -19.00 -4.46 -10.21
C ARG A 14 -18.80 -3.42 -11.32
N PRO A 15 -17.73 -3.43 -12.05
CA PRO A 15 -16.71 -4.44 -12.37
C PRO A 15 -15.27 -4.04 -11.97
N VAL A 16 -15.03 -3.65 -10.71
CA VAL A 16 -13.72 -3.17 -10.24
C VAL A 16 -12.57 -4.14 -10.62
N PHE A 17 -12.79 -5.45 -10.51
CA PHE A 17 -11.75 -6.44 -10.85
C PHE A 17 -11.40 -6.43 -12.34
N ASP A 18 -12.41 -6.35 -13.22
CA ASP A 18 -12.17 -6.34 -14.66
C ASP A 18 -11.46 -5.05 -15.08
N SER A 19 -11.85 -3.91 -14.49
CA SER A 19 -11.20 -2.63 -14.72
C SER A 19 -9.75 -2.63 -14.24
N LEU A 20 -9.48 -3.13 -13.03
CA LEU A 20 -8.12 -3.25 -12.50
C LEU A 20 -7.27 -4.21 -13.32
N LEU A 21 -7.84 -5.33 -13.79
CA LEU A 21 -7.13 -6.29 -14.62
C LEU A 21 -6.75 -5.67 -15.98
N THR A 22 -7.68 -4.92 -16.58
CA THR A 22 -7.42 -4.19 -17.83
C THR A 22 -6.31 -3.16 -17.62
N SER A 23 -6.40 -2.36 -16.54
CA SER A 23 -5.39 -1.36 -16.21
C SER A 23 -4.02 -1.98 -15.93
N LEU A 24 -3.97 -3.08 -15.18
CA LEU A 24 -2.74 -3.84 -14.90
C LEU A 24 -2.06 -4.28 -16.22
N GLN A 25 -2.84 -4.80 -17.16
CA GLN A 25 -2.32 -5.25 -18.45
C GLN A 25 -1.89 -4.08 -19.35
N THR A 26 -2.68 -3.02 -19.41
CA THR A 26 -2.41 -1.83 -20.22
C THR A 26 -1.12 -1.13 -19.80
N HIS A 27 -0.88 -1.03 -18.50
CA HIS A 27 0.29 -0.32 -17.95
C HIS A 27 1.44 -1.26 -17.58
N ASN A 28 1.36 -2.56 -17.91
CA ASN A 28 2.36 -3.58 -17.58
C ASN A 28 2.72 -3.57 -16.08
N ALA A 29 1.73 -3.43 -15.22
CA ALA A 29 1.94 -3.40 -13.78
C ALA A 29 2.17 -4.81 -13.22
N ASP A 30 3.07 -4.93 -12.25
CA ASP A 30 3.29 -6.15 -11.48
C ASP A 30 2.34 -6.22 -10.27
N LEU A 31 1.95 -5.06 -9.74
CA LEU A 31 0.96 -4.89 -8.68
C LEU A 31 0.15 -3.63 -8.97
N ILE A 32 -1.17 -3.72 -8.90
CA ILE A 32 -2.07 -2.58 -9.05
C ILE A 32 -3.09 -2.50 -7.91
N ALA A 33 -3.45 -1.28 -7.55
CA ALA A 33 -4.51 -0.99 -6.59
C ALA A 33 -5.46 0.08 -7.16
N PRO A 34 -6.72 0.11 -6.72
CA PRO A 34 -7.60 1.24 -6.97
C PRO A 34 -7.28 2.41 -6.05
N GLN A 35 -7.77 3.59 -6.38
CA GLN A 35 -7.82 4.71 -5.45
C GLN A 35 -8.80 4.42 -4.32
N ILE A 36 -8.31 4.46 -3.08
CA ILE A 36 -9.18 4.31 -1.91
C ILE A 36 -9.76 5.67 -1.53
N VAL A 37 -11.08 5.70 -1.37
CA VAL A 37 -11.83 6.89 -0.94
C VAL A 37 -12.67 6.57 0.31
N ASP A 38 -13.11 7.58 1.02
CA ASP A 38 -14.11 7.42 2.08
C ASP A 38 -15.55 7.53 1.52
N ASP A 39 -16.53 7.44 2.38
CA ASP A 39 -17.97 7.54 2.04
C ASP A 39 -18.37 8.90 1.49
N THR A 40 -17.55 9.93 1.66
CA THR A 40 -17.73 11.27 1.07
C THR A 40 -17.06 11.43 -0.29
N GLY A 41 -16.33 10.41 -0.76
CA GLY A 41 -15.50 10.45 -1.97
C GLY A 41 -14.13 11.11 -1.78
N ALA A 42 -13.76 11.47 -0.55
CA ALA A 42 -12.44 12.03 -0.28
C ALA A 42 -11.35 10.94 -0.31
N MET A 43 -10.23 11.26 -0.99
CA MET A 43 -9.10 10.33 -1.10
C MET A 43 -8.52 10.00 0.27
N GLN A 44 -8.36 8.71 0.52
CA GLN A 44 -7.63 8.21 1.69
C GLN A 44 -6.14 8.07 1.39
N ASP A 45 -5.34 8.22 2.46
CA ASP A 45 -3.88 8.06 2.43
C ASP A 45 -3.50 6.58 2.27
N SER A 46 -3.59 6.05 1.05
CA SER A 46 -3.39 4.64 0.71
C SER A 46 -2.11 4.34 -0.06
N CYS A 47 -1.40 5.35 -0.59
CA CYS A 47 -0.14 5.17 -1.31
C CYS A 47 0.85 6.29 -0.97
N ARG A 48 2.15 5.97 -0.90
CA ARG A 48 3.12 6.85 -0.24
C ARG A 48 4.55 6.63 -0.72
N PRO A 49 5.48 7.61 -0.44
CA PRO A 49 6.91 7.39 -0.50
C PRO A 49 7.37 6.35 0.51
N LEU A 50 8.55 5.75 0.26
CA LEU A 50 9.20 4.88 1.22
C LEU A 50 9.36 5.62 2.56
N PRO A 51 8.80 5.10 3.67
CA PRO A 51 8.79 5.83 4.92
C PRO A 51 10.19 5.89 5.55
N THR A 52 10.47 7.01 6.21
CA THR A 52 11.59 7.14 7.14
C THR A 52 11.11 7.02 8.58
N PRO A 53 12.01 6.77 9.56
CA PRO A 53 11.64 6.82 10.97
C PRO A 53 11.02 8.17 11.39
N LEU A 54 11.49 9.27 10.78
CA LEU A 54 10.98 10.61 11.06
C LEU A 54 9.54 10.78 10.55
N ASP A 55 9.20 10.24 9.38
CA ASP A 55 7.85 10.30 8.83
C ASP A 55 6.83 9.62 9.75
N LEU A 56 7.20 8.49 10.36
CA LEU A 56 6.30 7.80 11.32
C LEU A 56 6.04 8.63 12.58
N ILE A 57 7.01 9.43 13.02
CA ILE A 57 6.86 10.32 14.16
C ILE A 57 5.99 11.52 13.76
N GLN A 58 6.31 12.17 12.65
CA GLN A 58 5.60 13.37 12.16
C GLN A 58 4.12 13.10 11.93
N ARG A 59 3.75 11.93 11.39
CA ARG A 59 2.36 11.50 11.16
C ARG A 59 1.51 11.39 12.43
N ARG A 60 2.14 11.34 13.61
CA ARG A 60 1.46 11.27 14.91
C ARG A 60 1.35 12.63 15.59
N LEU A 61 2.05 13.62 15.07
CA LEU A 61 1.98 14.97 15.61
C LEU A 61 0.68 15.66 15.17
N PRO A 62 0.11 16.51 16.05
CA PRO A 62 -1.00 17.39 15.65
C PRO A 62 -0.58 18.27 14.47
N GLY A 63 -1.49 18.49 13.51
CA GLY A 63 -1.22 19.32 12.35
C GLY A 63 -0.50 18.64 11.19
N TYR A 64 -0.30 17.31 11.24
CA TYR A 64 0.19 16.59 10.06
C TYR A 64 -0.82 16.70 8.91
N ILE A 65 -0.33 17.20 7.76
CA ILE A 65 -1.11 17.32 6.54
C ILE A 65 -0.65 16.23 5.58
N PHE A 66 -1.58 15.37 5.20
CA PHE A 66 -1.37 14.38 4.15
C PHE A 66 -1.18 15.10 2.79
N LYS A 67 -0.10 14.73 2.10
CA LYS A 67 0.15 15.18 0.72
C LYS A 67 -0.11 13.99 -0.20
N PRO A 68 -1.19 14.00 -0.99
CA PRO A 68 -1.48 12.93 -1.92
C PRO A 68 -0.44 12.91 -3.05
N TYR A 69 -0.17 11.73 -3.59
CA TYR A 69 0.46 11.62 -4.89
C TYR A 69 -0.47 12.16 -5.98
N LEU A 70 0.10 12.85 -6.95
CA LEU A 70 -0.66 13.28 -8.12
C LEU A 70 -0.55 12.19 -9.20
N PRO A 71 -1.67 11.85 -9.86
CA PRO A 71 -1.65 10.96 -11.00
C PRO A 71 -0.97 11.62 -12.21
N ASP A 72 -0.48 10.82 -13.13
CA ASP A 72 -0.04 11.25 -14.44
C ASP A 72 -1.22 11.56 -15.38
N ALA A 73 -0.94 11.78 -16.68
CA ALA A 73 -1.95 12.11 -17.69
C ALA A 73 -2.98 11.00 -17.91
N ASP A 74 -2.62 9.76 -17.64
CA ASP A 74 -3.48 8.57 -17.77
C ASP A 74 -4.24 8.26 -16.48
N GLY A 75 -4.01 9.02 -15.42
CA GLY A 75 -4.62 8.80 -14.12
C GLY A 75 -3.87 7.78 -13.26
N ILE A 76 -2.63 7.42 -13.63
CA ILE A 76 -1.84 6.43 -12.92
C ILE A 76 -0.90 7.11 -11.92
N ILE A 77 -0.82 6.53 -10.72
CA ILE A 77 0.08 6.96 -9.66
C ILE A 77 1.19 5.91 -9.50
N HIS A 78 2.44 6.35 -9.36
CA HIS A 78 3.63 5.54 -9.20
C HIS A 78 4.22 5.68 -7.79
N PRO A 79 3.63 5.03 -6.76
CA PRO A 79 4.10 5.19 -5.38
C PRO A 79 5.26 4.26 -5.06
N ASP A 80 5.94 4.52 -3.96
CA ASP A 80 6.93 3.59 -3.43
C ASP A 80 6.27 2.38 -2.77
N TRP A 81 5.10 2.58 -2.15
CA TRP A 81 4.32 1.50 -1.57
C TRP A 81 2.83 1.86 -1.49
N ILE A 82 2.01 0.84 -1.42
CA ILE A 82 0.55 0.92 -1.34
C ILE A 82 0.10 0.17 -0.09
N ALA A 83 -0.82 0.76 0.68
CA ALA A 83 -1.44 0.09 1.82
C ALA A 83 -2.18 -1.19 1.39
N GLY A 84 -2.05 -2.25 2.17
CA GLY A 84 -2.61 -3.57 1.87
C GLY A 84 -4.13 -3.66 1.95
N MET A 85 -4.84 -2.61 1.50
CA MET A 85 -6.30 -2.55 1.53
C MET A 85 -6.95 -3.25 0.34
N PHE A 86 -6.46 -2.98 -0.87
CA PHE A 86 -6.89 -3.67 -2.08
C PHE A 86 -5.70 -3.76 -3.05
N TRP A 87 -5.22 -4.97 -3.32
CA TRP A 87 -4.18 -5.26 -4.30
C TRP A 87 -4.66 -6.29 -5.29
N LEU A 88 -4.26 -6.14 -6.54
CA LEU A 88 -4.38 -7.14 -7.59
C LEU A 88 -3.02 -7.34 -8.26
N MET A 89 -2.60 -8.59 -8.43
CA MET A 89 -1.32 -8.95 -9.04
C MET A 89 -1.36 -10.34 -9.67
N PRO A 90 -0.48 -10.69 -10.61
CA PRO A 90 -0.23 -12.06 -11.00
C PRO A 90 0.16 -12.93 -9.80
N SER A 91 -0.35 -14.16 -9.72
CA SER A 91 -0.13 -15.04 -8.56
C SER A 91 1.31 -15.50 -8.38
N ASP A 92 2.07 -15.53 -9.46
CA ASP A 92 3.51 -15.82 -9.46
C ASP A 92 4.30 -14.70 -8.78
N ILE A 93 3.97 -13.43 -9.02
CA ILE A 93 4.58 -12.28 -8.34
C ILE A 93 4.50 -12.45 -6.81
N TYR A 94 3.31 -12.79 -6.28
CA TYR A 94 3.13 -12.99 -4.85
C TYR A 94 3.99 -14.14 -4.31
N ARG A 95 4.05 -15.25 -5.05
CA ARG A 95 4.85 -16.43 -4.67
C ARG A 95 6.36 -16.17 -4.75
N ASP A 96 6.81 -15.54 -5.83
CA ASP A 96 8.23 -15.28 -6.08
C ASP A 96 8.81 -14.27 -5.10
N LEU A 97 7.98 -13.34 -4.62
CA LEU A 97 8.33 -12.45 -3.51
C LEU A 97 8.30 -13.14 -2.14
N GLY A 98 7.79 -14.38 -2.06
CA GLY A 98 7.66 -15.12 -0.80
C GLY A 98 6.47 -14.69 0.05
N GLY A 99 5.51 -13.97 -0.54
CA GLY A 99 4.33 -13.46 0.15
C GLY A 99 4.64 -12.38 1.19
N MET A 100 3.68 -12.12 2.09
CA MET A 100 3.87 -11.24 3.25
C MET A 100 4.83 -11.89 4.26
N ASP A 101 5.82 -11.14 4.77
CA ASP A 101 6.72 -11.66 5.81
C ASP A 101 5.94 -11.87 7.13
N LYS A 102 5.75 -13.12 7.51
CA LYS A 102 5.02 -13.55 8.72
C LYS A 102 5.58 -12.99 10.03
N LYS A 103 6.76 -12.40 9.99
CA LYS A 103 7.37 -11.76 11.15
C LYS A 103 6.74 -10.39 11.45
N PHE A 104 6.04 -9.77 10.51
CA PHE A 104 5.16 -8.64 10.79
C PHE A 104 3.81 -9.18 11.28
N ARG A 105 3.45 -8.85 12.53
CA ARG A 105 2.16 -9.25 13.08
C ARG A 105 1.02 -8.34 12.62
N LEU A 106 1.35 -7.06 12.47
CA LEU A 106 0.44 -6.02 12.02
C LEU A 106 1.26 -4.77 11.68
N TYR A 107 0.90 -4.09 10.58
CA TYR A 107 1.56 -2.88 10.04
C TYR A 107 2.95 -3.13 9.45
N LEU A 108 3.24 -2.40 8.39
CA LEU A 108 4.50 -2.40 7.63
C LEU A 108 4.81 -3.71 6.88
N GLU A 109 3.94 -4.72 6.93
CA GLU A 109 4.01 -5.91 6.05
C GLU A 109 3.80 -5.52 4.59
N ASP A 110 2.91 -4.57 4.35
CA ASP A 110 2.62 -3.98 3.05
C ASP A 110 3.81 -3.14 2.53
N VAL A 111 4.39 -2.32 3.39
CA VAL A 111 5.60 -1.55 3.06
C VAL A 111 6.77 -2.48 2.72
N ASP A 112 6.98 -3.53 3.51
CA ASP A 112 8.03 -4.53 3.27
C ASP A 112 7.82 -5.24 1.93
N PHE A 113 6.59 -5.69 1.65
CA PHE A 113 6.25 -6.36 0.39
C PHE A 113 6.51 -5.46 -0.82
N CYS A 114 5.99 -4.24 -0.81
CA CYS A 114 6.20 -3.27 -1.88
C CYS A 114 7.68 -2.92 -2.05
N THR A 115 8.42 -2.77 -0.94
CA THR A 115 9.86 -2.51 -1.00
C THR A 115 10.62 -3.66 -1.65
N ARG A 116 10.29 -4.93 -1.33
CA ARG A 116 10.89 -6.11 -1.98
C ARG A 116 10.56 -6.16 -3.48
N ALA A 117 9.33 -5.83 -3.86
CA ALA A 117 8.91 -5.75 -5.26
C ALA A 117 9.74 -4.70 -6.02
N ARG A 118 9.85 -3.49 -5.48
CA ARG A 118 10.65 -2.42 -6.09
C ARG A 118 12.15 -2.73 -6.19
N LEU A 119 12.70 -3.42 -5.19
CA LEU A 119 14.10 -3.88 -5.27
C LEU A 119 14.33 -4.83 -6.44
N ARG A 120 13.30 -5.50 -6.93
CA ARG A 120 13.31 -6.33 -8.15
C ARG A 120 12.87 -5.57 -9.41
N LEU A 121 12.75 -4.25 -9.34
CA LEU A 121 12.32 -3.37 -10.45
C LEU A 121 10.88 -3.63 -10.91
N MET A 122 10.05 -4.19 -10.04
CA MET A 122 8.64 -4.40 -10.32
C MET A 122 7.86 -3.08 -10.27
N GLN A 123 6.86 -2.95 -11.15
CA GLN A 123 6.00 -1.79 -11.25
C GLN A 123 4.81 -1.90 -10.30
N ILE A 124 4.74 -0.97 -9.35
CA ILE A 124 3.63 -0.84 -8.40
C ILE A 124 2.83 0.40 -8.79
N LEU A 125 1.55 0.23 -9.09
CA LEU A 125 0.70 1.30 -9.60
C LEU A 125 -0.59 1.44 -8.79
N VAL A 126 -1.12 2.66 -8.75
CA VAL A 126 -2.50 2.93 -8.34
C VAL A 126 -3.23 3.58 -9.51
N ASP A 127 -4.37 3.02 -9.91
CA ASP A 127 -5.23 3.63 -10.90
C ASP A 127 -6.23 4.56 -10.21
N SER A 128 -6.04 5.86 -10.39
CA SER A 128 -6.89 6.87 -9.78
C SER A 128 -8.25 7.04 -10.46
N ASN A 129 -8.48 6.37 -11.60
CA ASN A 129 -9.77 6.36 -12.26
C ASN A 129 -10.71 5.29 -11.69
N ILE A 130 -10.17 4.34 -10.93
CA ILE A 130 -10.92 3.25 -10.29
C ILE A 130 -11.00 3.52 -8.79
N HIS A 131 -12.22 3.75 -8.28
CA HIS A 131 -12.44 4.08 -6.88
C HIS A 131 -13.04 2.90 -6.10
N VAL A 132 -12.57 2.73 -4.87
CA VAL A 132 -13.12 1.78 -3.90
C VAL A 132 -13.33 2.50 -2.57
N ILE A 133 -14.52 2.34 -1.99
CA ILE A 133 -14.86 2.96 -0.72
C ILE A 133 -14.34 2.08 0.42
N HIS A 134 -13.64 2.69 1.35
CA HIS A 134 -13.20 2.05 2.59
C HIS A 134 -13.91 2.73 3.77
N ASP A 135 -14.92 2.06 4.32
CA ASP A 135 -15.64 2.50 5.52
C ASP A 135 -14.80 2.20 6.78
N ALA A 136 -13.72 2.94 6.94
CA ALA A 136 -12.82 2.76 8.07
C ALA A 136 -13.50 3.16 9.38
N LYS A 137 -14.05 2.22 10.12
CA LYS A 137 -14.38 2.41 11.54
C LYS A 137 -13.09 2.63 12.32
N ARG A 138 -12.65 3.89 12.45
CA ARG A 138 -11.35 4.33 13.03
C ARG A 138 -11.20 4.00 14.53
N SER A 139 -11.74 2.87 15.01
CA SER A 139 -11.71 2.45 16.41
C SER A 139 -10.32 2.00 16.93
N SER A 140 -9.40 1.63 16.03
CA SER A 140 -8.10 1.04 16.41
C SER A 140 -7.04 2.05 16.86
N ARG A 141 -7.18 3.34 16.55
CA ARG A 141 -6.12 4.36 16.81
C ARG A 141 -5.86 4.67 18.28
N LYS A 142 -6.73 4.24 19.22
CA LYS A 142 -6.66 4.59 20.65
C LYS A 142 -6.08 3.49 21.54
N SER A 143 -5.70 2.33 21.01
CA SER A 143 -5.23 1.21 21.84
C SER A 143 -3.71 1.16 21.93
N LEU A 144 -3.18 1.16 23.16
CA LEU A 144 -1.75 0.97 23.45
C LEU A 144 -1.18 -0.32 22.82
N LYS A 145 -1.99 -1.37 22.73
CA LYS A 145 -1.62 -2.64 22.08
C LYS A 145 -1.26 -2.44 20.61
N TYR A 146 -2.08 -1.71 19.86
CA TYR A 146 -1.81 -1.42 18.44
C TYR A 146 -0.61 -0.50 18.26
N LEU A 147 -0.39 0.43 19.18
CA LEU A 147 0.80 1.27 19.20
C LEU A 147 2.08 0.44 19.34
N LEU A 148 2.09 -0.50 20.29
CA LEU A 148 3.24 -1.40 20.51
C LEU A 148 3.49 -2.31 19.30
N LEU A 149 2.45 -2.88 18.70
CA LEU A 149 2.57 -3.67 17.47
C LEU A 149 3.17 -2.85 16.32
N HIS A 150 2.70 -1.61 16.14
CA HIS A 150 3.24 -0.73 15.12
C HIS A 150 4.71 -0.38 15.38
N LEU A 151 5.09 -0.12 16.63
CA LEU A 151 6.47 0.17 16.99
C LEU A 151 7.39 -1.04 16.76
N GLN A 152 6.95 -2.25 17.13
CA GLN A 152 7.70 -3.49 16.86
C GLN A 152 7.92 -3.69 15.36
N SER A 153 6.88 -3.49 14.54
CA SER A 153 6.98 -3.59 13.09
C SER A 153 7.88 -2.51 12.50
N ALA A 154 7.84 -1.29 13.04
CA ALA A 154 8.70 -0.20 12.61
C ALA A 154 10.18 -0.51 12.89
N VAL A 155 10.52 -0.94 14.11
CA VAL A 155 11.91 -1.34 14.44
C VAL A 155 12.35 -2.46 13.50
N ARG A 156 11.50 -3.48 13.28
CA ARG A 156 11.82 -4.58 12.37
C ARG A 156 12.11 -4.09 10.96
N PHE A 157 11.23 -3.28 10.39
CA PHE A 157 11.37 -2.79 9.02
C PHE A 157 12.65 -1.95 8.86
N PHE A 158 12.85 -0.94 9.71
CA PHE A 158 13.99 -0.03 9.59
C PHE A 158 15.35 -0.68 9.89
N THR A 159 15.38 -1.79 10.63
CA THR A 159 16.61 -2.58 10.85
C THR A 159 16.80 -3.70 9.84
N SER A 160 15.85 -3.92 8.93
CA SER A 160 15.90 -5.00 7.95
C SER A 160 16.98 -4.77 6.86
N SER A 161 17.38 -5.87 6.22
CA SER A 161 18.23 -5.79 5.02
C SER A 161 17.48 -5.18 3.84
N VAL A 162 16.15 -5.39 3.77
CA VAL A 162 15.28 -4.84 2.73
C VAL A 162 15.33 -3.32 2.75
N TYR A 163 15.09 -2.70 3.92
CA TYR A 163 15.13 -1.24 4.05
C TYR A 163 16.53 -0.69 3.73
N ARG A 164 17.60 -1.31 4.25
CA ARG A 164 18.97 -0.88 3.98
C ARG A 164 19.35 -0.95 2.48
N GLN A 165 18.82 -1.94 1.76
CA GLN A 165 19.02 -2.04 0.31
C GLN A 165 18.23 -0.96 -0.44
N ALA A 166 17.00 -0.68 -0.01
CA ALA A 166 16.17 0.37 -0.61
C ALA A 166 16.80 1.77 -0.50
N LEU A 167 17.46 2.08 0.62
CA LEU A 167 18.16 3.35 0.81
C LEU A 167 19.40 3.53 -0.10
N LYS A 168 19.94 2.44 -0.66
CA LYS A 168 21.11 2.47 -1.55
C LYS A 168 20.74 2.58 -3.03
N LYS A 169 19.48 2.31 -3.36
CA LYS A 169 18.99 2.51 -4.73
C LYS A 169 18.43 3.92 -4.86
N PRO A 170 18.90 4.71 -5.83
CA PRO A 170 18.33 6.02 -6.14
C PRO A 170 16.89 5.89 -6.66
#